data_738d45dc6b693b1d387f5ae8ba056510
#
_entry.id   738d45dc6b693b1d387f5ae8ba056510
#
_cell.length_a   1.000
_cell.length_b   1.000
_cell.length_c   1.000
_cell.angle_alpha   90.00
_cell.angle_beta   90.00
_cell.angle_gamma   90.00
#
_symmetry.space_group_name_H-M   'P 1'
#
loop_
_entity.id
_entity.type
_entity.pdbx_description
1 polymer ?
#
loop_
_entity_poly.entity_id
_entity_poly.type
_entity_poly.pdbx_seq_one_letter_code
_entity_poly.pdbx_strand_id
1 'polypeptide(L)'
;VYGRYGSGERSEQQFLVALDQGRVVGFIIGEVRDWEFGSPPCGWVFAIDVLPQARLGGIGTRLLETISVAFRRAGVRKLRTIVARDNTLILSFFRSQGLMAGPLISLERDLDD
;
A
#
# COMPACT_ATOMS: atom_id res chain seq x y z
N VAL A 1 11.38 -10.04 4.33
CA VAL A 1 10.52 -11.21 4.48
C VAL A 1 9.13 -10.88 3.99
N TYR A 2 8.55 -11.75 3.21
CA TYR A 2 7.21 -11.50 2.74
C TYR A 2 6.45 -12.80 2.57
N GLY A 3 5.14 -12.69 2.70
CA GLY A 3 4.23 -13.77 2.39
C GLY A 3 3.30 -13.35 1.27
N ARG A 4 2.84 -14.32 0.55
CA ARG A 4 1.95 -14.07 -0.56
C ARG A 4 0.84 -15.10 -0.51
N TYR A 5 -0.41 -14.64 -0.54
CA TYR A 5 -1.49 -15.57 -0.63
C TYR A 5 -2.39 -15.17 -1.76
N GLY A 6 -2.59 -16.14 -2.54
CA GLY A 6 -3.31 -16.00 -3.73
C GLY A 6 -4.71 -15.95 -3.44
N SER A 7 -5.33 -15.31 -4.27
CA SER A 7 -6.68 -15.14 -4.15
C SER A 7 -7.33 -15.53 -5.42
N GLY A 8 -7.70 -14.68 -6.15
CA GLY A 8 -8.36 -14.94 -7.35
C GLY A 8 -7.42 -14.97 -8.51
N GLU A 9 -7.94 -15.23 -9.63
CA GLU A 9 -7.17 -15.39 -10.83
C GLU A 9 -6.62 -14.11 -11.37
N ARG A 10 -7.17 -12.97 -10.99
CA ARG A 10 -6.80 -11.71 -11.59
C ARG A 10 -6.10 -10.79 -10.67
N SER A 11 -6.11 -11.07 -9.37
CA SER A 11 -5.46 -10.18 -8.45
C SER A 11 -4.29 -10.86 -7.84
N GLU A 12 -3.25 -10.11 -7.65
CA GLU A 12 -2.04 -10.56 -7.06
C GLU A 12 -1.85 -9.81 -5.77
N GLN A 13 -2.05 -10.50 -4.66
CA GLN A 13 -1.95 -9.92 -3.34
C GLN A 13 -0.54 -10.05 -2.81
N GLN A 14 -0.08 -9.01 -2.13
CA GLN A 14 1.22 -8.99 -1.50
C GLN A 14 1.03 -8.67 -0.03
N PHE A 15 1.62 -9.49 0.81
CA PHE A 15 1.66 -9.25 2.24
C PHE A 15 3.13 -9.34 2.64
N LEU A 16 3.72 -8.20 2.97
CA LEU A 16 5.13 -8.14 3.31
C LEU A 16 5.28 -7.73 4.77
N VAL A 17 6.20 -8.38 5.46
CA VAL A 17 6.49 -7.99 6.83
C VAL A 17 7.97 -7.62 6.95
N ALA A 18 8.24 -6.70 7.84
CA ALA A 18 9.60 -6.33 8.20
C ALA A 18 9.93 -6.98 9.52
N LEU A 19 11.07 -7.65 9.57
CA LEU A 19 11.53 -8.31 10.77
C LEU A 19 12.78 -7.63 11.27
N ASP A 20 12.87 -7.48 12.59
CA ASP A 20 14.07 -7.02 13.25
C ASP A 20 14.36 -8.02 14.35
N GLN A 21 15.46 -8.76 14.22
CA GLN A 21 15.86 -9.80 15.17
C GLN A 21 14.73 -10.79 15.44
N GLY A 22 14.05 -11.20 14.39
CA GLY A 22 12.98 -12.19 14.47
C GLY A 22 11.64 -11.66 14.91
N ARG A 23 11.52 -10.37 15.15
CA ARG A 23 10.26 -9.76 15.57
C ARG A 23 9.66 -8.94 14.44
N VAL A 24 8.36 -9.04 14.29
CA VAL A 24 7.67 -8.24 13.29
C VAL A 24 7.59 -6.80 13.78
N VAL A 25 8.16 -5.87 12.99
CA VAL A 25 8.16 -4.46 13.34
C VAL A 25 7.38 -3.62 12.37
N GLY A 26 6.90 -4.20 11.28
CA GLY A 26 6.05 -3.49 10.33
C GLY A 26 5.51 -4.42 9.27
N PHE A 27 4.54 -3.90 8.51
CA PHE A 27 3.96 -4.67 7.40
C PHE A 27 3.38 -3.74 6.36
N ILE A 28 3.18 -4.28 5.17
CA ILE A 28 2.45 -3.59 4.11
C ILE A 28 1.62 -4.64 3.37
N ILE A 29 0.41 -4.26 2.99
CA ILE A 29 -0.51 -5.13 2.26
C ILE A 29 -0.96 -4.38 1.02
N GLY A 30 -0.90 -5.04 -0.11
CA GLY A 30 -1.37 -4.46 -1.35
C GLY A 30 -1.81 -5.52 -2.34
N GLU A 31 -2.31 -5.05 -3.46
CA GLU A 31 -2.89 -5.93 -4.46
C GLU A 31 -2.90 -5.25 -5.81
N VAL A 32 -2.65 -6.01 -6.87
CA VAL A 32 -2.86 -5.51 -8.24
C VAL A 32 -4.34 -5.63 -8.54
N ARG A 33 -4.92 -4.54 -9.05
CA ARG A 33 -6.34 -4.52 -9.41
C ARG A 33 -6.47 -4.09 -10.85
N ASP A 34 -7.34 -4.78 -11.58
CA ASP A 34 -7.51 -4.61 -13.01
C ASP A 34 -8.64 -3.63 -13.30
N TRP A 35 -8.30 -2.60 -14.05
CA TRP A 35 -9.29 -1.73 -14.68
C TRP A 35 -10.36 -1.16 -13.75
N GLU A 36 -10.06 -1.06 -12.48
CA GLU A 36 -10.99 -0.46 -11.55
C GLU A 36 -11.05 1.04 -11.77
N PHE A 37 -12.24 1.59 -11.58
CA PHE A 37 -12.49 3.01 -11.75
C PHE A 37 -12.10 3.51 -13.14
N GLY A 38 -12.16 2.63 -14.13
CA GLY A 38 -11.84 3.01 -15.50
C GLY A 38 -10.38 3.25 -15.79
N SER A 39 -9.49 2.85 -14.88
CA SER A 39 -8.07 3.04 -15.11
C SER A 39 -7.39 1.72 -15.44
N PRO A 40 -6.22 1.75 -16.10
CA PRO A 40 -5.45 0.54 -16.33
C PRO A 40 -5.09 -0.15 -15.02
N PRO A 41 -4.65 -1.41 -15.09
CA PRO A 41 -4.23 -2.13 -13.89
C PRO A 41 -3.24 -1.34 -13.07
N CYS A 42 -3.38 -1.41 -11.78
CA CYS A 42 -2.67 -0.56 -10.85
C CYS A 42 -2.41 -1.34 -9.56
N GLY A 43 -1.32 -1.03 -8.89
CA GLY A 43 -1.04 -1.60 -7.58
C GLY A 43 -1.65 -0.74 -6.49
N TRP A 44 -2.45 -1.34 -5.64
CA TRP A 44 -3.09 -0.64 -4.53
C TRP A 44 -2.45 -1.07 -3.22
N VAL A 45 -2.10 -0.10 -2.39
CA VAL A 45 -1.67 -0.35 -1.03
C VAL A 45 -2.87 -0.13 -0.13
N PHE A 46 -3.24 -1.17 0.61
CA PHE A 46 -4.40 -1.12 1.49
C PHE A 46 -4.05 -0.82 2.94
N ALA A 47 -2.85 -1.18 3.36
CA ALA A 47 -2.43 -0.95 4.73
C ALA A 47 -0.92 -0.95 4.81
N ILE A 48 -0.40 -0.09 5.66
CA ILE A 48 1.01 -0.07 6.00
C ILE A 48 1.11 0.40 7.45
N ASP A 49 1.93 -0.27 8.23
CA ASP A 49 2.15 0.16 9.60
C ASP A 49 3.55 -0.27 10.04
N VAL A 50 4.14 0.54 10.88
CA VAL A 50 5.45 0.27 11.48
C VAL A 50 5.36 0.63 12.94
N LEU A 51 5.89 -0.23 13.81
CA LEU A 51 5.85 0.04 15.24
C LEU A 51 6.49 1.40 15.53
N PRO A 52 5.95 2.16 16.48
CA PRO A 52 6.48 3.50 16.76
C PRO A 52 7.98 3.53 17.04
N GLN A 53 8.47 2.54 17.77
CA GLN A 53 9.90 2.50 18.12
C GLN A 53 10.78 2.16 16.92
N ALA A 54 10.20 1.70 15.80
CA ALA A 54 10.96 1.34 14.63
C ALA A 54 10.78 2.34 13.48
N ARG A 55 10.00 3.39 13.67
CA ARG A 55 9.63 4.28 12.56
C ARG A 55 10.78 5.08 11.99
N LEU A 56 11.81 5.36 12.78
CA LEU A 56 12.93 6.15 12.29
C LEU A 56 13.96 5.34 11.52
N GLY A 57 13.75 4.04 11.40
CA GLY A 57 14.71 3.18 10.72
C GLY A 57 14.49 3.04 9.21
N GLY A 58 13.57 3.78 8.62
CA GLY A 58 13.32 3.68 7.19
C GLY A 58 12.57 2.43 6.78
N ILE A 59 11.92 1.75 7.73
CA ILE A 59 11.25 0.49 7.44
C ILE A 59 10.06 0.70 6.52
N GLY A 60 9.28 1.75 6.76
CA GLY A 60 8.15 2.05 5.88
C GLY A 60 8.57 2.27 4.45
N THR A 61 9.66 3.01 4.25
CA THR A 61 10.19 3.26 2.92
C THR A 61 10.61 1.95 2.25
N ARG A 62 11.27 1.06 3.00
CA ARG A 62 11.71 -0.20 2.43
C ARG A 62 10.54 -1.12 2.10
N LEU A 63 9.51 -1.13 2.93
CA LEU A 63 8.30 -1.89 2.63
C LEU A 63 7.64 -1.39 1.36
N LEU A 64 7.51 -0.08 1.22
CA LEU A 64 6.90 0.49 0.03
C LEU A 64 7.73 0.24 -1.22
N GLU A 65 9.05 0.35 -1.10
CA GLU A 65 9.92 0.04 -2.23
C GLU A 65 9.81 -1.41 -2.65
N THR A 66 9.75 -2.32 -1.69
CA THR A 66 9.68 -3.75 -1.99
C THR A 66 8.38 -4.09 -2.70
N ILE A 67 7.25 -3.57 -2.21
CA ILE A 67 5.97 -3.85 -2.87
C ILE A 67 5.92 -3.20 -4.25
N SER A 68 6.56 -2.03 -4.40
CA SER A 68 6.62 -1.36 -5.70
C SER A 68 7.38 -2.20 -6.73
N VAL A 69 8.45 -2.86 -6.31
CA VAL A 69 9.18 -3.76 -7.20
C VAL A 69 8.28 -4.93 -7.60
N ALA A 70 7.54 -5.51 -6.65
CA ALA A 70 6.63 -6.61 -6.96
C ALA A 70 5.55 -6.16 -7.96
N PHE A 71 5.01 -4.97 -7.77
CA PHE A 71 4.00 -4.44 -8.68
C PHE A 71 4.58 -4.21 -10.08
N ARG A 72 5.80 -3.68 -10.18
CA ARG A 72 6.43 -3.49 -11.47
C ARG A 72 6.65 -4.82 -12.18
N ARG A 73 7.02 -5.85 -11.45
CA ARG A 73 7.20 -7.17 -12.03
C ARG A 73 5.89 -7.75 -12.51
N ALA A 74 4.78 -7.35 -11.91
CA ALA A 74 3.46 -7.76 -12.37
C ALA A 74 2.96 -6.94 -13.55
N GLY A 75 3.77 -5.99 -14.02
CA GLY A 75 3.44 -5.22 -15.22
C GLY A 75 2.66 -3.94 -14.98
N VAL A 76 2.42 -3.57 -13.73
CA VAL A 76 1.70 -2.33 -13.47
C VAL A 76 2.69 -1.18 -13.31
N ARG A 77 2.24 0.00 -13.64
CA ARG A 77 3.11 1.16 -13.66
C ARG A 77 2.68 2.25 -12.69
N LYS A 78 1.65 2.02 -11.93
CA LYS A 78 1.13 3.02 -11.02
C LYS A 78 0.80 2.39 -9.69
N LEU A 79 1.11 3.09 -8.63
CA LEU A 79 0.80 2.67 -7.27
C LEU A 79 -0.17 3.70 -6.69
N ARG A 80 -1.21 3.22 -6.07
CA ARG A 80 -2.23 4.07 -5.46
C ARG A 80 -2.54 3.63 -4.05
N THR A 81 -3.01 4.57 -3.27
CA THR A 81 -3.52 4.28 -1.93
C THR A 81 -4.59 5.30 -1.61
N ILE A 82 -5.36 5.02 -0.56
CA ILE A 82 -6.36 5.95 -0.05
C ILE A 82 -6.06 6.14 1.43
N VAL A 83 -6.01 7.39 1.86
CA VAL A 83 -5.72 7.70 3.25
C VAL A 83 -6.77 8.65 3.78
N ALA A 84 -7.04 8.55 5.08
CA ALA A 84 -7.93 9.49 5.73
C ALA A 84 -7.30 10.87 5.71
N ARG A 85 -8.09 11.87 5.37
CA ARG A 85 -7.61 13.22 5.19
C ARG A 85 -6.95 13.78 6.44
N ASP A 86 -7.42 13.38 7.61
CA ASP A 86 -6.91 13.86 8.87
C ASP A 86 -5.78 12.98 9.44
N ASN A 87 -5.42 11.91 8.76
CA ASN A 87 -4.29 11.11 9.19
C ASN A 87 -3.01 11.73 8.64
N THR A 88 -2.54 12.77 9.32
CA THR A 88 -1.41 13.55 8.82
C THR A 88 -0.11 12.78 8.81
N LEU A 89 0.05 11.84 9.74
CA LEU A 89 1.27 11.05 9.79
C LEU A 89 1.43 10.19 8.54
N ILE A 90 0.40 9.42 8.20
CA ILE A 90 0.47 8.52 7.05
C ILE A 90 0.48 9.32 5.74
N LEU A 91 -0.26 10.43 5.71
CA LEU A 91 -0.29 11.28 4.52
C LEU A 91 1.10 11.88 4.26
N SER A 92 1.76 12.36 5.31
CA SER A 92 3.11 12.90 5.19
C SER A 92 4.09 11.83 4.72
N PHE A 93 3.93 10.60 5.22
CA PHE A 93 4.79 9.52 4.79
C PHE A 93 4.65 9.29 3.29
N PHE A 94 3.41 9.13 2.80
CA PHE A 94 3.22 8.86 1.38
C PHE A 94 3.69 10.02 0.51
N ARG A 95 3.50 11.26 0.95
CA ARG A 95 4.02 12.40 0.20
C ARG A 95 5.54 12.38 0.12
N SER A 96 6.19 11.98 1.21
CA SER A 96 7.65 11.88 1.20
C SER A 96 8.13 10.79 0.24
N GLN A 97 7.27 9.85 -0.09
CA GLN A 97 7.59 8.78 -1.04
C GLN A 97 7.17 9.12 -2.46
N GLY A 98 6.73 10.34 -2.70
CA GLY A 98 6.39 10.79 -4.04
C GLY A 98 4.94 10.60 -4.44
N LEU A 99 4.09 10.16 -3.54
CA LEU A 99 2.68 10.02 -3.88
C LEU A 99 2.00 11.39 -3.77
N MET A 100 1.19 11.68 -4.74
CA MET A 100 0.47 12.95 -4.83
C MET A 100 -0.99 12.67 -5.14
N ALA A 101 -1.82 13.68 -4.94
CA ALA A 101 -3.23 13.53 -5.23
C ALA A 101 -3.42 13.12 -6.69
N GLY A 102 -4.21 12.07 -6.88
CA GLY A 102 -4.51 11.57 -8.20
C GLY A 102 -5.85 12.09 -8.70
N PRO A 103 -6.32 11.57 -9.84
CA PRO A 103 -7.54 12.07 -10.47
C PRO A 103 -8.83 11.48 -9.93
N LEU A 104 -8.73 10.56 -8.96
CA LEU A 104 -9.91 9.88 -8.41
C LEU A 104 -10.29 10.52 -7.09
N ILE A 105 -11.57 10.58 -6.83
CA ILE A 105 -12.07 11.03 -5.52
C ILE A 105 -12.96 9.96 -4.93
N SER A 106 -12.98 9.90 -3.61
CA SER A 106 -13.83 9.00 -2.88
C SER A 106 -15.20 9.66 -2.68
N LEU A 107 -16.26 8.93 -2.98
CA LEU A 107 -17.62 9.39 -2.74
C LEU A 107 -18.31 8.40 -1.82
N GLU A 108 -19.04 8.90 -0.86
CA GLU A 108 -19.69 8.01 0.09
C GLU A 108 -20.97 8.63 0.63
N ARG A 109 -21.82 7.78 1.14
CA ARG A 109 -22.98 8.22 1.92
C ARG A 109 -23.28 7.14 2.94
N ASP A 110 -23.86 7.55 4.04
CA ASP A 110 -24.31 6.58 5.04
C ASP A 110 -25.55 5.85 4.55
N LEU A 111 -25.63 4.60 4.87
CA LEU A 111 -26.81 3.80 4.53
C LEU A 111 -27.76 3.65 5.71
N ASP A 112 -27.40 4.22 6.85
CA ASP A 112 -28.28 4.31 8.01
C ASP A 112 -29.28 5.43 7.81
N ASP A 113 -30.41 5.30 8.34
CA ASP A 113 -31.41 6.34 8.24
C ASP A 113 -31.27 7.38 9.31
#